data_8a86a1a7bdaef60b94ae21ff56d8b4f8
#
_entry.id   8a86a1a7bdaef60b94ae21ff56d8b4f8
#
_cell.length_a   1.000
_cell.length_b   1.000
_cell.length_c   1.000
_cell.angle_alpha   90.00
_cell.angle_beta   90.00
_cell.angle_gamma   90.00
#
_symmetry.space_group_name_H-M   'P 1'
#
loop_
_entity.id
_entity.type
_entity.pdbx_description
1 polymer ?
#
loop_
_entity_poly.entity_id
_entity_poly.type
_entity_poly.pdbx_seq_one_letter_code
_entity_poly.pdbx_strand_id
1 'polypeptide(L)'
;MFDDFIIRAFAAGIGLALITGPLGCFIIWRRLSYFGDTIAHSALLGVVIAYAMNFNLIIAVFAVSCFIALSLLFLQKRTNLPDDALLGLLAHSVLAIGLVLLGILSFIRIDLMGLLFGDILSVNITDVLFVWIGGSIVLIVLILIWRPLFAATVNLELAKAEGLNADLANAIFTILIASVIAISIKIVGILLITGLLIIPAAASRNLSSTPIQMAIISSVIGLSLIHISEPTRLQD
;
A
#
# COMPACT_ATOMS: atom_id res chain seq x y z
N MET A 1 -9.98 29.98 7.16
CA MET A 1 -8.67 29.46 7.57
C MET A 1 -8.75 28.02 8.14
N PHE A 2 -9.80 27.68 8.90
CA PHE A 2 -10.05 26.28 9.34
C PHE A 2 -10.47 25.36 8.19
N ASP A 3 -11.15 25.89 7.18
CA ASP A 3 -11.72 25.10 6.09
C ASP A 3 -10.68 24.49 5.13
N ASP A 4 -9.53 25.15 4.92
CA ASP A 4 -8.57 24.71 3.91
C ASP A 4 -7.82 23.40 4.26
N PHE A 5 -7.47 23.15 5.53
CA PHE A 5 -6.75 21.94 5.90
C PHE A 5 -7.68 20.72 5.95
N ILE A 6 -8.92 20.90 6.44
CA ILE A 6 -9.94 19.85 6.46
C ILE A 6 -10.26 19.41 5.03
N ILE A 7 -10.48 20.36 4.12
CA ILE A 7 -10.74 20.05 2.71
C ILE A 7 -9.59 19.28 2.08
N ARG A 8 -8.33 19.63 2.39
CA ARG A 8 -7.16 18.91 1.91
C ARG A 8 -7.07 17.49 2.48
N ALA A 9 -7.31 17.34 3.77
CA ALA A 9 -7.35 16.05 4.44
C ALA A 9 -8.41 15.12 3.82
N PHE A 10 -9.64 15.64 3.64
CA PHE A 10 -10.70 14.90 2.95
C PHE A 10 -10.35 14.55 1.51
N ALA A 11 -9.82 15.50 0.74
CA ALA A 11 -9.44 15.25 -0.64
C ALA A 11 -8.35 14.17 -0.76
N ALA A 12 -7.35 14.19 0.13
CA ALA A 12 -6.32 13.16 0.18
C ALA A 12 -6.91 11.79 0.60
N GLY A 13 -7.74 11.77 1.62
CA GLY A 13 -8.41 10.56 2.10
C GLY A 13 -9.31 9.92 1.02
N ILE A 14 -10.14 10.71 0.35
CA ILE A 14 -10.98 10.23 -0.76
C ILE A 14 -10.12 9.63 -1.86
N GLY A 15 -9.04 10.31 -2.26
CA GLY A 15 -8.11 9.79 -3.27
C GLY A 15 -7.53 8.43 -2.85
N LEU A 16 -7.07 8.31 -1.61
CA LEU A 16 -6.51 7.06 -1.09
C LEU A 16 -7.55 5.93 -1.04
N ALA A 17 -8.76 6.19 -0.57
CA ALA A 17 -9.81 5.17 -0.50
C ALA A 17 -10.21 4.62 -1.87
N LEU A 18 -10.27 5.49 -2.89
CA LEU A 18 -10.58 5.09 -4.26
C LEU A 18 -9.51 4.17 -4.85
N ILE A 19 -8.25 4.35 -4.48
CA ILE A 19 -7.12 3.57 -4.98
C ILE A 19 -6.97 2.26 -4.20
N THR A 20 -7.07 2.34 -2.88
CA THR A 20 -6.84 1.18 -1.98
C THR A 20 -7.94 0.14 -2.09
N GLY A 21 -9.19 0.53 -2.37
CA GLY A 21 -10.32 -0.39 -2.53
C GLY A 21 -10.07 -1.47 -3.58
N PRO A 22 -9.86 -1.13 -4.86
CA PRO A 22 -9.59 -2.10 -5.92
C PRO A 22 -8.31 -2.91 -5.71
N LEU A 23 -7.22 -2.29 -5.23
CA LEU A 23 -5.97 -2.98 -4.92
C LEU A 23 -6.15 -3.99 -3.79
N GLY A 24 -6.86 -3.61 -2.73
CA GLY A 24 -7.17 -4.47 -1.60
C GLY A 24 -7.97 -5.70 -1.99
N CYS A 25 -8.89 -5.58 -2.96
CA CYS A 25 -9.64 -6.72 -3.48
C CYS A 25 -8.71 -7.79 -4.07
N PHE A 26 -7.70 -7.41 -4.85
CA PHE A 26 -6.70 -8.35 -5.36
C PHE A 26 -5.85 -8.98 -4.26
N ILE A 27 -5.50 -8.23 -3.20
CA ILE A 27 -4.80 -8.78 -2.03
C ILE A 27 -5.64 -9.89 -1.37
N ILE A 28 -6.95 -9.65 -1.17
CA ILE A 28 -7.87 -10.62 -0.57
C ILE A 28 -8.08 -11.83 -1.46
N TRP A 29 -8.32 -11.66 -2.76
CA TRP A 29 -8.52 -12.79 -3.70
C TRP A 29 -7.30 -13.69 -3.79
N ARG A 30 -6.10 -13.11 -3.69
CA ARG A 30 -4.82 -13.83 -3.74
C ARG A 30 -4.37 -14.37 -2.40
N ARG A 31 -5.13 -14.15 -1.35
CA ARG A 31 -4.81 -14.55 0.04
C ARG A 31 -3.48 -13.98 0.55
N LEU A 32 -3.08 -12.81 0.06
CA LEU A 32 -1.84 -12.13 0.42
C LEU A 32 -2.06 -11.15 1.59
N SER A 33 -2.70 -11.58 2.68
CA SER A 33 -3.10 -10.69 3.79
C SER A 33 -1.91 -9.99 4.45
N TYR A 34 -0.75 -10.64 4.53
CA TYR A 34 0.47 -10.07 5.07
C TYR A 34 1.26 -9.19 4.08
N PHE A 35 0.83 -9.10 2.81
CA PHE A 35 1.57 -8.38 1.80
C PHE A 35 1.66 -6.88 2.08
N GLY A 36 0.53 -6.26 2.45
CA GLY A 36 0.49 -4.86 2.84
C GLY A 36 1.42 -4.55 4.01
N ASP A 37 1.41 -5.43 5.02
CA ASP A 37 2.26 -5.31 6.20
C ASP A 37 3.75 -5.46 5.87
N THR A 38 4.11 -6.44 5.03
CA THR A 38 5.49 -6.64 4.57
C THR A 38 6.05 -5.40 3.87
N ILE A 39 5.26 -4.81 2.95
CA ILE A 39 5.68 -3.61 2.22
C ILE A 39 5.69 -2.39 3.16
N ALA A 40 4.75 -2.30 4.10
CA ALA A 40 4.72 -1.25 5.10
C ALA A 40 5.96 -1.28 6.04
N HIS A 41 6.39 -2.47 6.46
CA HIS A 41 7.64 -2.61 7.22
C HIS A 41 8.88 -2.26 6.37
N SER A 42 8.84 -2.55 5.06
CA SER A 42 9.91 -2.12 4.15
C SER A 42 9.99 -0.60 4.04
N ALA A 43 8.87 0.09 4.19
CA ALA A 43 8.82 1.53 4.20
C ALA A 43 9.60 2.14 5.38
N LEU A 44 9.57 1.51 6.56
CA LEU A 44 10.42 1.94 7.69
C LEU A 44 11.90 1.92 7.33
N LEU A 45 12.38 0.83 6.72
CA LEU A 45 13.76 0.76 6.23
C LEU A 45 14.05 1.84 5.19
N GLY A 46 13.11 2.11 4.29
CA GLY A 46 13.20 3.18 3.30
C GLY A 46 13.34 4.56 3.95
N VAL A 47 12.58 4.83 5.01
CA VAL A 47 12.68 6.06 5.80
C VAL A 47 14.05 6.21 6.45
N VAL A 48 14.56 5.16 7.10
CA VAL A 48 15.90 5.18 7.72
C VAL A 48 16.97 5.47 6.67
N ILE A 49 16.91 4.84 5.50
CA ILE A 49 17.86 5.08 4.39
C ILE A 49 17.73 6.51 3.87
N ALA A 50 16.50 7.04 3.71
CA ALA A 50 16.28 8.42 3.28
C ALA A 50 17.00 9.43 4.18
N TYR A 51 16.80 9.29 5.49
CA TYR A 51 17.44 10.18 6.47
C TYR A 51 18.96 9.98 6.55
N ALA A 52 19.45 8.74 6.47
CA ALA A 52 20.88 8.43 6.51
C ALA A 52 21.63 9.03 5.31
N MET A 53 21.01 9.02 4.13
CA MET A 53 21.62 9.47 2.87
C MET A 53 21.19 10.90 2.46
N ASN A 54 20.37 11.58 3.26
CA ASN A 54 19.74 12.86 2.90
C ASN A 54 19.01 12.82 1.54
N PHE A 55 18.29 11.73 1.31
CA PHE A 55 17.56 11.49 0.05
C PHE A 55 16.07 11.84 0.20
N ASN A 56 15.38 11.99 -0.94
CA ASN A 56 13.94 12.24 -0.90
C ASN A 56 13.20 11.04 -0.28
N LEU A 57 12.38 11.32 0.73
CA LEU A 57 11.66 10.31 1.53
C LEU A 57 10.82 9.38 0.66
N ILE A 58 9.98 9.95 -0.22
CA ILE A 58 9.04 9.19 -1.06
C ILE A 58 9.80 8.27 -2.01
N ILE A 59 10.89 8.77 -2.62
CA ILE A 59 11.69 7.99 -3.57
C ILE A 59 12.41 6.85 -2.86
N ALA A 60 12.99 7.09 -1.68
CA ALA A 60 13.69 6.06 -0.92
C ALA A 60 12.72 4.96 -0.44
N VAL A 61 11.56 5.36 0.12
CA VAL A 61 10.52 4.41 0.53
C VAL A 61 10.03 3.59 -0.65
N PHE A 62 9.73 4.24 -1.78
CA PHE A 62 9.30 3.55 -3.00
C PHE A 62 10.36 2.55 -3.50
N ALA A 63 11.62 2.97 -3.59
CA ALA A 63 12.71 2.13 -4.08
C ALA A 63 12.92 0.89 -3.19
N VAL A 64 12.94 1.06 -1.86
CA VAL A 64 13.09 -0.05 -0.91
C VAL A 64 11.87 -0.96 -0.95
N SER A 65 10.67 -0.41 -0.97
CA SER A 65 9.43 -1.18 -1.07
C SER A 65 9.36 -1.99 -2.36
N CYS A 66 9.75 -1.40 -3.50
CA CYS A 66 9.86 -2.11 -4.79
C CYS A 66 10.91 -3.22 -4.73
N PHE A 67 12.07 -2.95 -4.13
CA PHE A 67 13.12 -3.96 -3.99
C PHE A 67 12.65 -5.17 -3.19
N ILE A 68 11.99 -4.96 -2.05
CA ILE A 68 11.43 -6.05 -1.23
C ILE A 68 10.31 -6.78 -1.97
N ALA A 69 9.44 -6.05 -2.63
CA ALA A 69 8.36 -6.59 -3.42
C ALA A 69 8.85 -7.48 -4.57
N LEU A 70 9.88 -7.05 -5.30
CA LEU A 70 10.52 -7.85 -6.35
C LEU A 70 11.30 -9.04 -5.78
N SER A 71 11.92 -8.87 -4.61
CA SER A 71 12.58 -9.96 -3.88
C SER A 71 11.58 -11.06 -3.51
N LEU A 72 10.37 -10.70 -3.08
CA LEU A 72 9.29 -11.67 -2.83
C LEU A 72 8.99 -12.49 -4.08
N LEU A 73 8.75 -11.82 -5.22
CA LEU A 73 8.45 -12.51 -6.48
C LEU A 73 9.60 -13.42 -6.94
N PHE A 74 10.84 -13.03 -6.69
CA PHE A 74 11.99 -13.85 -6.96
C PHE A 74 12.06 -15.09 -6.06
N LEU A 75 11.82 -14.91 -4.75
CA LEU A 75 11.79 -16.02 -3.80
C LEU A 75 10.66 -17.01 -4.08
N GLN A 76 9.45 -16.53 -4.41
CA GLN A 76 8.32 -17.38 -4.79
C GLN A 76 8.65 -18.32 -5.96
N LYS A 77 9.47 -17.87 -6.92
CA LYS A 77 9.91 -18.70 -8.06
C LYS A 77 11.04 -19.67 -7.72
N ARG A 78 11.79 -19.43 -6.65
CA ARG A 78 12.98 -20.18 -6.26
C ARG A 78 12.77 -21.16 -5.11
N THR A 79 11.71 -20.98 -4.36
CA THR A 79 11.42 -21.78 -3.17
C THR A 79 10.03 -22.41 -3.29
N ASN A 80 9.83 -23.52 -2.60
CA ASN A 80 8.51 -24.17 -2.46
C ASN A 80 7.81 -23.75 -1.15
N LEU A 81 8.21 -22.63 -0.56
CA LEU A 81 7.59 -22.11 0.66
C LEU A 81 6.24 -21.45 0.35
N PRO A 82 5.25 -21.58 1.26
CA PRO A 82 4.01 -20.85 1.14
C PRO A 82 4.25 -19.33 1.10
N ASP A 83 3.41 -18.60 0.36
CA ASP A 83 3.52 -17.15 0.22
C ASP A 83 3.51 -16.42 1.56
N ASP A 84 2.65 -16.85 2.51
CA ASP A 84 2.58 -16.27 3.85
C ASP A 84 3.87 -16.43 4.65
N ALA A 85 4.58 -17.56 4.48
CA ALA A 85 5.87 -17.78 5.14
C ALA A 85 6.96 -16.85 4.57
N LEU A 86 6.98 -16.66 3.25
CA LEU A 86 7.90 -15.72 2.60
C LEU A 86 7.61 -14.28 2.98
N LEU A 87 6.34 -13.91 3.05
CA LEU A 87 5.91 -12.57 3.48
C LEU A 87 6.33 -12.30 4.93
N GLY A 88 6.07 -13.25 5.85
CA GLY A 88 6.48 -13.12 7.24
C GLY A 88 8.00 -13.03 7.41
N LEU A 89 8.75 -13.86 6.66
CA LEU A 89 10.22 -13.82 6.68
C LEU A 89 10.74 -12.44 6.23
N LEU A 90 10.25 -11.95 5.10
CA LEU A 90 10.68 -10.65 4.58
C LEU A 90 10.26 -9.50 5.50
N ALA A 91 9.02 -9.50 5.99
CA ALA A 91 8.51 -8.47 6.88
C ALA A 91 9.39 -8.30 8.12
N HIS A 92 9.62 -9.40 8.84
CA HIS A 92 10.41 -9.36 10.08
C HIS A 92 11.90 -9.11 9.82
N SER A 93 12.46 -9.64 8.75
CA SER A 93 13.87 -9.39 8.39
C SER A 93 14.11 -7.92 8.07
N VAL A 94 13.24 -7.31 7.25
CA VAL A 94 13.38 -5.90 6.87
C VAL A 94 13.13 -4.98 8.05
N LEU A 95 12.13 -5.29 8.89
CA LEU A 95 11.87 -4.55 10.12
C LEU A 95 13.08 -4.59 11.06
N ALA A 96 13.67 -5.78 11.27
CA ALA A 96 14.84 -5.95 12.11
C ALA A 96 16.05 -5.15 11.60
N ILE A 97 16.31 -5.20 10.28
CA ILE A 97 17.36 -4.42 9.64
C ILE A 97 17.10 -2.92 9.84
N GLY A 98 15.88 -2.45 9.62
CA GLY A 98 15.49 -1.05 9.82
C GLY A 98 15.72 -0.57 11.24
N LEU A 99 15.31 -1.35 12.24
CA LEU A 99 15.49 -1.03 13.64
C LEU A 99 16.97 -1.04 14.07
N VAL A 100 17.76 -2.00 13.60
CA VAL A 100 19.20 -2.07 13.87
C VAL A 100 19.90 -0.85 13.28
N LEU A 101 19.62 -0.49 12.03
CA LEU A 101 20.18 0.70 11.40
C LEU A 101 19.78 1.97 12.15
N LEU A 102 18.53 2.10 12.58
CA LEU A 102 18.06 3.22 13.38
C LEU A 102 18.82 3.31 14.72
N GLY A 103 19.08 2.17 15.37
CA GLY A 103 19.85 2.11 16.62
C GLY A 103 21.32 2.51 16.45
N ILE A 104 21.96 2.13 15.33
CA ILE A 104 23.35 2.49 15.03
C ILE A 104 23.46 3.97 14.65
N LEU A 105 22.51 4.49 13.89
CA LEU A 105 22.48 5.86 13.41
C LEU A 105 21.82 6.80 14.44
N SER A 106 22.44 6.91 15.61
CA SER A 106 21.92 7.67 16.77
C SER A 106 21.68 9.17 16.51
N PHE A 107 22.21 9.71 15.41
CA PHE A 107 21.97 11.09 14.97
C PHE A 107 20.62 11.27 14.27
N ILE A 108 19.97 10.17 13.85
CA ILE A 108 18.66 10.20 13.18
C ILE A 108 17.58 10.19 14.26
N ARG A 109 16.84 11.28 14.37
CA ARG A 109 15.63 11.36 15.21
C ARG A 109 14.41 11.25 14.30
N ILE A 110 13.84 10.05 14.23
CA ILE A 110 12.59 9.81 13.49
C ILE A 110 11.45 9.87 14.51
N ASP A 111 10.43 10.63 14.19
CA ASP A 111 9.15 10.54 14.87
C ASP A 111 8.44 9.25 14.43
N LEU A 112 8.64 8.18 15.22
CA LEU A 112 8.03 6.88 14.95
C LEU A 112 6.50 6.93 15.04
N MET A 113 5.94 7.76 15.91
CA MET A 113 4.49 7.90 16.04
C MET A 113 3.91 8.57 14.79
N GLY A 114 4.50 9.67 14.32
CA GLY A 114 4.11 10.31 13.08
C GLY A 114 4.26 9.39 11.87
N LEU A 115 5.29 8.52 11.85
CA LEU A 115 5.47 7.54 10.78
C LEU A 115 4.42 6.42 10.81
N LEU A 116 4.06 5.92 12.00
CA LEU A 116 3.11 4.82 12.15
C LEU A 116 1.66 5.25 11.91
N PHE A 117 1.27 6.41 12.41
CA PHE A 117 -0.11 6.90 12.36
C PHE A 117 -0.34 7.97 11.30
N GLY A 118 0.74 8.50 10.71
CA GLY A 118 0.65 9.61 9.77
C GLY A 118 0.26 10.93 10.46
N ASP A 119 0.22 11.99 9.67
CA ASP A 119 -0.31 13.29 10.10
C ASP A 119 -1.19 13.88 8.98
N ILE A 120 -2.46 13.48 9.02
CA ILE A 120 -3.45 13.92 8.02
C ILE A 120 -3.71 15.43 8.10
N LEU A 121 -3.43 16.06 9.25
CA LEU A 121 -3.65 17.50 9.45
C LEU A 121 -2.50 18.33 8.84
N SER A 122 -1.30 17.76 8.67
CA SER A 122 -0.14 18.43 8.06
C SER A 122 -0.13 18.34 6.53
N VAL A 123 -1.19 17.82 5.91
CA VAL A 123 -1.25 17.59 4.47
C VAL A 123 -1.22 18.91 3.69
N ASN A 124 -0.21 19.04 2.83
CA ASN A 124 -0.05 20.16 1.92
C ASN A 124 -0.78 19.90 0.58
N ILE A 125 -0.99 20.98 -0.18
CA ILE A 125 -1.62 20.87 -1.51
C ILE A 125 -0.80 19.99 -2.48
N THR A 126 0.52 19.99 -2.32
CA THR A 126 1.44 19.11 -3.07
C THR A 126 1.21 17.64 -2.75
N ASP A 127 0.95 17.29 -1.49
CA ASP A 127 0.66 15.93 -1.07
C ASP A 127 -0.68 15.45 -1.68
N VAL A 128 -1.70 16.32 -1.69
CA VAL A 128 -2.98 16.05 -2.37
C VAL A 128 -2.77 15.79 -3.86
N LEU A 129 -1.97 16.62 -4.54
CA LEU A 129 -1.64 16.43 -5.95
C LEU A 129 -0.92 15.10 -6.21
N PHE A 130 0.02 14.72 -5.34
CA PHE A 130 0.70 13.41 -5.43
C PHE A 130 -0.28 12.26 -5.29
N VAL A 131 -1.26 12.34 -4.38
CA VAL A 131 -2.30 11.31 -4.24
C VAL A 131 -3.16 11.23 -5.49
N TRP A 132 -3.65 12.35 -6.00
CA TRP A 132 -4.56 12.33 -7.15
C TRP A 132 -3.85 11.95 -8.46
N ILE A 133 -2.67 12.52 -8.73
CA ILE A 133 -1.91 12.20 -9.94
C ILE A 133 -1.36 10.78 -9.85
N GLY A 134 -0.63 10.46 -8.78
CA GLY A 134 -0.07 9.13 -8.58
C GLY A 134 -1.15 8.05 -8.48
N GLY A 135 -2.23 8.34 -7.74
CA GLY A 135 -3.38 7.46 -7.64
C GLY A 135 -4.11 7.22 -8.94
N SER A 136 -4.30 8.25 -9.75
CA SER A 136 -4.88 8.10 -11.09
C SER A 136 -4.02 7.22 -11.98
N ILE A 137 -2.69 7.40 -11.95
CA ILE A 137 -1.76 6.53 -12.68
C ILE A 137 -1.89 5.08 -12.21
N VAL A 138 -1.91 4.86 -10.89
CA VAL A 138 -2.09 3.52 -10.30
C VAL A 138 -3.39 2.88 -10.78
N LEU A 139 -4.52 3.59 -10.74
CA LEU A 139 -5.81 3.07 -11.18
C LEU A 139 -5.83 2.77 -12.68
N ILE A 140 -5.29 3.66 -13.51
CA ILE A 140 -5.19 3.44 -14.96
C ILE A 140 -4.37 2.18 -15.25
N VAL A 141 -3.20 2.04 -14.63
CA VAL A 141 -2.35 0.86 -14.82
C VAL A 141 -3.05 -0.40 -14.31
N LEU A 142 -3.73 -0.34 -13.16
CA LEU A 142 -4.50 -1.46 -12.63
C LEU A 142 -5.62 -1.90 -13.58
N ILE A 143 -6.33 -0.95 -14.20
CA ILE A 143 -7.37 -1.23 -15.20
C ILE A 143 -6.75 -1.91 -16.44
N LEU A 144 -5.61 -1.44 -16.91
CA LEU A 144 -4.91 -2.02 -18.06
C LEU A 144 -4.46 -3.47 -17.81
N ILE A 145 -3.99 -3.76 -16.59
CA ILE A 145 -3.57 -5.12 -16.22
C ILE A 145 -4.69 -5.95 -15.60
N TRP A 146 -5.94 -5.43 -15.50
CA TRP A 146 -7.04 -6.08 -14.79
C TRP A 146 -7.27 -7.50 -15.28
N ARG A 147 -7.39 -7.67 -16.61
CA ARG A 147 -7.68 -8.97 -17.23
C ARG A 147 -6.57 -10.00 -16.96
N PRO A 148 -5.28 -9.77 -17.28
CA PRO A 148 -4.23 -10.74 -17.00
C PRO A 148 -4.02 -10.97 -15.49
N LEU A 149 -4.18 -9.95 -14.65
CA LEU A 149 -4.04 -10.06 -13.21
C LEU A 149 -5.17 -10.90 -12.60
N PHE A 150 -6.42 -10.68 -13.03
CA PHE A 150 -7.57 -11.44 -12.57
C PHE A 150 -7.51 -12.91 -13.03
N ALA A 151 -7.19 -13.16 -14.30
CA ALA A 151 -6.99 -14.51 -14.83
C ALA A 151 -5.91 -15.27 -14.07
N ALA A 152 -4.76 -14.62 -13.79
CA ALA A 152 -3.68 -15.20 -12.98
C ALA A 152 -4.09 -15.49 -11.54
N THR A 153 -5.02 -14.71 -10.99
CA THR A 153 -5.55 -14.91 -9.63
C THR A 153 -6.48 -16.12 -9.55
N VAL A 154 -7.23 -16.40 -10.61
CA VAL A 154 -8.14 -17.56 -10.67
C VAL A 154 -7.35 -18.84 -10.97
N ASN A 155 -6.55 -18.84 -12.03
CA ASN A 155 -5.70 -19.97 -12.39
C ASN A 155 -4.50 -19.50 -13.22
N LEU A 156 -3.31 -19.61 -12.66
CA LEU A 156 -2.06 -19.16 -13.28
C LEU A 156 -1.72 -19.93 -14.55
N GLU A 157 -1.93 -21.26 -14.56
CA GLU A 157 -1.63 -22.10 -15.71
C GLU A 157 -2.56 -21.81 -16.88
N LEU A 158 -3.86 -21.63 -16.60
CA LEU A 158 -4.84 -21.28 -17.61
C LEU A 158 -4.55 -19.90 -18.19
N ALA A 159 -4.22 -18.92 -17.37
CA ALA A 159 -3.84 -17.59 -17.84
C ALA A 159 -2.62 -17.61 -18.78
N LYS A 160 -1.62 -18.45 -18.47
CA LYS A 160 -0.46 -18.66 -19.33
C LYS A 160 -0.84 -19.39 -20.63
N ALA A 161 -1.72 -20.38 -20.58
CA ALA A 161 -2.22 -21.09 -21.74
C ALA A 161 -3.00 -20.19 -22.72
N GLU A 162 -3.70 -19.17 -22.18
CA GLU A 162 -4.38 -18.13 -22.98
C GLU A 162 -3.39 -17.07 -23.54
N GLY A 163 -2.08 -17.22 -23.30
CA GLY A 163 -1.08 -16.27 -23.78
C GLY A 163 -0.98 -14.97 -22.96
N LEU A 164 -1.59 -14.91 -21.78
CA LEU A 164 -1.53 -13.74 -20.91
C LEU A 164 -0.22 -13.70 -20.12
N ASN A 165 0.42 -12.54 -20.06
CA ASN A 165 1.65 -12.33 -19.30
C ASN A 165 1.35 -12.19 -17.79
N ALA A 166 0.98 -13.30 -17.14
CA ALA A 166 0.63 -13.35 -15.73
C ALA A 166 1.77 -12.89 -14.81
N ASP A 167 3.01 -13.27 -15.13
CA ASP A 167 4.19 -12.89 -14.34
C ASP A 167 4.42 -11.37 -14.38
N LEU A 168 4.25 -10.75 -15.54
CA LEU A 168 4.37 -9.30 -15.70
C LEU A 168 3.23 -8.58 -14.95
N ALA A 169 2.00 -9.06 -15.06
CA ALA A 169 0.87 -8.48 -14.34
C ALA A 169 1.08 -8.54 -12.82
N ASN A 170 1.63 -9.64 -12.32
CA ASN A 170 1.97 -9.80 -10.90
C ASN A 170 3.06 -8.81 -10.47
N ALA A 171 4.12 -8.64 -11.25
CA ALA A 171 5.19 -7.71 -10.96
C ALA A 171 4.67 -6.26 -10.95
N ILE A 172 3.88 -5.87 -11.94
CA ILE A 172 3.27 -4.53 -11.99
C ILE A 172 2.36 -4.31 -10.78
N PHE A 173 1.49 -5.27 -10.45
CA PHE A 173 0.61 -5.16 -9.29
C PHE A 173 1.39 -4.93 -7.98
N THR A 174 2.47 -5.64 -7.80
CA THR A 174 3.36 -5.52 -6.63
C THR A 174 3.98 -4.11 -6.56
N ILE A 175 4.42 -3.56 -7.70
CA ILE A 175 4.93 -2.19 -7.80
C ILE A 175 3.83 -1.16 -7.51
N LEU A 176 2.60 -1.39 -7.98
CA LEU A 176 1.47 -0.50 -7.70
C LEU A 176 1.19 -0.39 -6.20
N ILE A 177 1.22 -1.50 -5.46
CA ILE A 177 1.04 -1.46 -4.00
C ILE A 177 2.19 -0.69 -3.33
N ALA A 178 3.43 -0.95 -3.73
CA ALA A 178 4.58 -0.21 -3.21
C ALA A 178 4.46 1.30 -3.48
N SER A 179 3.95 1.69 -4.66
CA SER A 179 3.69 3.09 -5.01
C SER A 179 2.65 3.74 -4.10
N VAL A 180 1.53 3.04 -3.86
CA VAL A 180 0.46 3.55 -3.00
C VAL A 180 0.94 3.72 -1.56
N ILE A 181 1.69 2.75 -1.03
CA ILE A 181 2.26 2.85 0.32
C ILE A 181 3.23 4.03 0.42
N ALA A 182 4.11 4.21 -0.58
CA ALA A 182 5.06 5.31 -0.59
C ALA A 182 4.38 6.70 -0.64
N ILE A 183 3.27 6.84 -1.38
CA ILE A 183 2.50 8.08 -1.45
C ILE A 183 1.75 8.34 -0.14
N SER A 184 1.22 7.29 0.49
CA SER A 184 0.30 7.39 1.63
C SER A 184 1.00 7.52 2.98
N ILE A 185 2.27 7.09 3.08
CA ILE A 185 2.97 6.96 4.37
C ILE A 185 2.98 8.24 5.19
N LYS A 186 3.14 9.39 4.54
CA LYS A 186 3.16 10.69 5.19
C LYS A 186 1.78 11.11 5.70
N ILE A 187 0.72 10.74 4.96
CA ILE A 187 -0.66 11.21 5.19
C ILE A 187 -1.35 10.35 6.24
N VAL A 188 -1.30 9.04 6.03
CA VAL A 188 -2.11 8.06 6.78
C VAL A 188 -1.24 7.19 7.69
N GLY A 189 0.07 7.14 7.44
CA GLY A 189 1.01 6.30 8.17
C GLY A 189 0.97 4.82 7.79
N ILE A 190 1.95 4.09 8.31
CA ILE A 190 2.18 2.69 7.95
C ILE A 190 1.04 1.78 8.43
N LEU A 191 0.56 1.96 9.66
CA LEU A 191 -0.46 1.09 10.24
C LEU A 191 -1.83 1.28 9.59
N LEU A 192 -2.21 2.53 9.35
CA LEU A 192 -3.55 2.81 8.84
C LEU A 192 -3.67 2.45 7.34
N ILE A 193 -2.59 2.58 6.55
CA ILE A 193 -2.63 2.22 5.12
C ILE A 193 -2.82 0.72 4.92
N THR A 194 -2.21 -0.13 5.77
CA THR A 194 -2.41 -1.59 5.71
C THR A 194 -3.86 -1.95 6.04
N GLY A 195 -4.42 -1.31 7.07
CA GLY A 195 -5.83 -1.44 7.42
C GLY A 195 -6.76 -0.98 6.28
N LEU A 196 -6.46 0.16 5.66
CA LEU A 196 -7.25 0.72 4.56
C LEU A 196 -7.20 -0.16 3.29
N LEU A 197 -6.13 -0.91 3.06
CA LEU A 197 -6.02 -1.87 1.97
C LEU A 197 -6.82 -3.16 2.25
N ILE A 198 -6.84 -3.64 3.48
CA ILE A 198 -7.36 -4.99 3.80
C ILE A 198 -8.81 -4.92 4.28
N ILE A 199 -9.12 -4.05 5.25
CA ILE A 199 -10.43 -4.04 5.94
C ILE A 199 -11.60 -3.76 4.99
N PRO A 200 -11.57 -2.71 4.13
CA PRO A 200 -12.66 -2.44 3.21
C PRO A 200 -12.87 -3.57 2.20
N ALA A 201 -11.78 -4.13 1.70
CA ALA A 201 -11.82 -5.23 0.74
C ALA A 201 -12.37 -6.52 1.37
N ALA A 202 -11.97 -6.85 2.60
CA ALA A 202 -12.49 -8.00 3.33
C ALA A 202 -13.99 -7.85 3.64
N ALA A 203 -14.42 -6.65 4.08
CA ALA A 203 -15.83 -6.36 4.36
C ALA A 203 -16.69 -6.42 3.09
N SER A 204 -16.20 -5.91 1.97
CA SER A 204 -16.92 -5.89 0.69
C SER A 204 -17.11 -7.28 0.09
N ARG A 205 -16.30 -8.27 0.48
CA ARG A 205 -16.36 -9.63 -0.07
C ARG A 205 -17.72 -10.30 0.11
N ASN A 206 -18.33 -10.12 1.27
CA ASN A 206 -19.64 -10.72 1.55
C ASN A 206 -20.82 -9.91 1.00
N LEU A 207 -20.58 -8.69 0.55
CA LEU A 207 -21.58 -7.77 0.03
C LEU A 207 -21.61 -7.71 -1.51
N SER A 208 -20.69 -8.44 -2.16
CA SER A 208 -20.50 -8.37 -3.60
C SER A 208 -20.70 -9.73 -4.27
N SER A 209 -21.32 -9.73 -5.45
CA SER A 209 -21.49 -10.91 -6.30
C SER A 209 -20.55 -10.91 -7.52
N THR A 210 -19.95 -9.77 -7.86
CA THR A 210 -19.00 -9.66 -8.98
C THR A 210 -17.69 -8.97 -8.53
N PRO A 211 -16.56 -9.25 -9.21
CA PRO A 211 -15.27 -8.62 -8.89
C PRO A 211 -15.30 -7.08 -8.95
N ILE A 212 -15.95 -6.53 -9.95
CA ILE A 212 -16.08 -5.08 -10.14
C ILE A 212 -16.93 -4.47 -9.02
N GLN A 213 -18.05 -5.13 -8.67
CA GLN A 213 -18.89 -4.69 -7.56
C GLN A 213 -18.12 -4.70 -6.24
N MET A 214 -17.29 -5.72 -6.00
CA MET A 214 -16.43 -5.79 -4.82
C MET A 214 -15.46 -4.60 -4.76
N ALA A 215 -14.82 -4.24 -5.88
CA ALA A 215 -13.91 -3.10 -5.95
C ALA A 215 -14.62 -1.78 -5.63
N ILE A 216 -15.84 -1.56 -6.17
CA ILE A 216 -16.63 -0.36 -5.92
C ILE A 216 -17.07 -0.29 -4.44
N ILE A 217 -17.64 -1.37 -3.92
CA ILE A 217 -18.10 -1.42 -2.51
C ILE A 217 -16.90 -1.23 -1.56
N SER A 218 -15.76 -1.83 -1.86
CA SER A 218 -14.53 -1.65 -1.08
C SER A 218 -14.09 -0.18 -1.04
N SER A 219 -14.12 0.53 -2.16
CA SER A 219 -13.82 1.95 -2.19
C SER A 219 -14.81 2.78 -1.37
N VAL A 220 -16.11 2.46 -1.42
CA VAL A 220 -17.14 3.15 -0.62
C VAL A 220 -16.96 2.90 0.87
N ILE A 221 -16.66 1.65 1.28
CA ILE A 221 -16.36 1.33 2.68
C ILE A 221 -15.08 2.04 3.13
N GLY A 222 -14.04 2.09 2.29
CA GLY A 222 -12.81 2.84 2.57
C GLY A 222 -13.07 4.33 2.81
N LEU A 223 -13.92 4.96 2.00
CA LEU A 223 -14.38 6.33 2.20
C LEU A 223 -15.08 6.52 3.54
N SER A 224 -15.97 5.58 3.92
CA SER A 224 -16.68 5.62 5.20
C SER A 224 -15.73 5.52 6.39
N LEU A 225 -14.70 4.65 6.32
CA LEU A 225 -13.71 4.52 7.38
C LEU A 225 -12.90 5.80 7.60
N ILE A 226 -12.52 6.50 6.53
CA ILE A 226 -11.82 7.78 6.62
C ILE A 226 -12.72 8.82 7.28
N HIS A 227 -14.00 8.87 6.90
CA HIS A 227 -14.95 9.81 7.50
C HIS A 227 -15.16 9.57 8.99
N ILE A 228 -15.15 8.31 9.45
CA ILE A 228 -15.34 7.96 10.86
C ILE A 228 -14.07 8.24 11.70
N SER A 229 -12.89 8.08 11.12
CA SER A 229 -11.62 8.27 11.86
C SER A 229 -11.25 9.74 12.10
N GLU A 230 -11.80 10.65 11.32
CA GLU A 230 -11.50 12.09 11.42
C GLU A 230 -12.14 12.81 12.63
N PRO A 231 -13.43 12.63 12.97
CA PRO A 231 -14.05 13.38 14.08
C PRO A 231 -13.51 12.99 15.45
N THR A 232 -12.94 11.83 15.64
CA THR A 232 -12.36 11.40 16.92
C THR A 232 -11.04 12.11 17.23
N ARG A 233 -10.30 12.59 16.23
CA ARG A 233 -9.04 13.34 16.41
C ARG A 233 -9.26 14.84 16.65
N LEU A 234 -10.45 15.37 16.38
CA LEU A 234 -10.80 16.77 16.59
C LEU A 234 -11.38 17.06 18.00
N GLN A 235 -11.56 16.03 18.83
CA GLN A 235 -12.11 16.12 20.19
C GLN A 235 -11.06 16.03 21.29
N ASP A 236 -9.83 15.69 20.98
CA ASP A 236 -8.67 15.66 21.88
C ASP A 236 -7.74 16.86 21.60
#